data_6605a89d7cf282d3ebff592782eca5cd
#
_entry.id   6605a89d7cf282d3ebff592782eca5cd
#
_cell.length_a   1.000
_cell.length_b   1.000
_cell.length_c   1.000
_cell.angle_alpha   90.00
_cell.angle_beta   90.00
_cell.angle_gamma   90.00
#
_symmetry.space_group_name_H-M   'P 1'
#
loop_
_entity.id
_entity.type
_entity.pdbx_description
1 polymer ?
#
loop_
_entity_poly.entity_id
_entity_poly.type
_entity_poly.pdbx_seq_one_letter_code
_entity_poly.pdbx_strand_id
1 'polypeptide(L)'
;MPRIIGFIFAVFLGWSAPVWAQGSLNLYCSATIEWCQPIARGFERETGIRVTLAQKSTGEMLAQLRAEARNPRGDVWWGGTGDPHVAAGEEGLTQAYESPRIAELHEWAQAQWRQTEGRTVGVYASVLGFGFNTELLTRKNLPAPACWTDLLRPEYRGEIQMANPNSSGTAYIVIATLVQMMGEDPAFEFLRRLHGSINAYPRSGTAPITAVARGETALSISFVHNAAEERAAGFPVGHAVPCEGTGYEIGSMSIIKGARNMAAAQRFYHWALSAEAQLTASQEAKKLQTMANRRVPLTDGAPNMATARIIDYDNARFGASAERRRLLARWDREVGALPR
;
A
#
# COMPACT_ATOMS: atom_id res chain seq x y z
N MET A 1 -26.85 43.10 73.66
CA MET A 1 -26.13 43.42 72.42
C MET A 1 -25.88 42.13 71.68
N PRO A 2 -26.65 41.78 70.62
CA PRO A 2 -26.40 40.59 69.86
C PRO A 2 -25.43 40.88 68.67
N ARG A 3 -24.40 40.05 68.52
CA ARG A 3 -23.43 40.10 67.40
C ARG A 3 -24.02 39.33 66.19
N ILE A 4 -24.21 40.04 65.07
CA ILE A 4 -24.62 39.49 63.78
C ILE A 4 -23.34 38.99 63.10
N ILE A 5 -23.27 37.69 62.92
CA ILE A 5 -22.19 37.03 62.10
C ILE A 5 -22.71 36.89 60.65
N GLY A 6 -22.16 37.72 59.77
CA GLY A 6 -22.52 37.67 58.36
C GLY A 6 -21.73 36.50 57.67
N PHE A 7 -22.48 35.57 57.12
CA PHE A 7 -21.89 34.48 56.23
C PHE A 7 -21.76 35.03 54.81
N ILE A 8 -20.53 35.17 54.34
CA ILE A 8 -20.22 35.47 52.92
C ILE A 8 -20.28 34.15 52.15
N PHE A 9 -21.29 33.99 51.31
CA PHE A 9 -21.38 32.88 50.34
C PHE A 9 -20.55 33.23 49.12
N ALA A 10 -19.36 32.65 48.98
CA ALA A 10 -18.54 32.73 47.76
C ALA A 10 -19.15 31.82 46.69
N VAL A 11 -19.79 32.41 45.68
CA VAL A 11 -20.25 31.65 44.47
C VAL A 11 -19.05 31.39 43.57
N PHE A 12 -18.57 30.15 43.57
CA PHE A 12 -17.62 29.66 42.57
C PHE A 12 -18.35 29.50 41.24
N LEU A 13 -18.24 30.49 40.36
CA LEU A 13 -18.56 30.34 38.94
C LEU A 13 -17.49 29.40 38.30
N GLY A 14 -17.83 28.12 38.22
CA GLY A 14 -17.02 27.15 37.47
C GLY A 14 -17.00 27.52 35.98
N TRP A 15 -15.88 27.99 35.50
CA TRP A 15 -15.63 28.07 34.05
C TRP A 15 -15.58 26.64 33.48
N SER A 16 -16.70 26.19 32.91
CA SER A 16 -16.73 25.06 32.03
C SER A 16 -16.01 25.46 30.73
N ALA A 17 -14.76 25.07 30.60
CA ALA A 17 -14.08 25.17 29.31
C ALA A 17 -14.90 24.38 28.26
N PRO A 18 -15.14 24.92 27.05
CA PRO A 18 -15.85 24.20 26.04
C PRO A 18 -15.05 22.93 25.73
N VAL A 19 -15.63 21.76 26.00
CA VAL A 19 -15.12 20.47 25.47
C VAL A 19 -15.39 20.56 23.98
N TRP A 20 -14.37 20.96 23.23
CA TRP A 20 -14.38 20.89 21.79
C TRP A 20 -14.63 19.42 21.44
N ALA A 21 -15.71 19.13 20.75
CA ALA A 21 -15.98 17.80 20.25
C ALA A 21 -14.75 17.39 19.44
N GLN A 22 -13.95 16.47 19.99
CA GLN A 22 -12.81 15.91 19.29
C GLN A 22 -13.36 15.29 18.00
N GLY A 23 -12.94 15.82 16.84
CA GLY A 23 -13.39 15.35 15.54
C GLY A 23 -13.18 13.84 15.37
N SER A 24 -13.78 13.26 14.35
CA SER A 24 -13.54 11.86 13.97
C SER A 24 -13.02 11.79 12.54
N LEU A 25 -12.30 10.72 12.23
CA LEU A 25 -11.79 10.40 10.90
C LEU A 25 -12.12 8.95 10.58
N ASN A 26 -12.72 8.70 9.42
CA ASN A 26 -12.89 7.35 8.88
C ASN A 26 -11.73 7.07 7.89
N LEU A 27 -10.75 6.31 8.36
CA LEU A 27 -9.55 5.97 7.60
C LEU A 27 -9.73 4.63 6.88
N TYR A 28 -9.75 4.65 5.57
CA TYR A 28 -9.61 3.47 4.72
C TYR A 28 -8.13 3.21 4.49
N CYS A 29 -7.69 1.99 4.81
CA CYS A 29 -6.28 1.62 4.74
C CYS A 29 -6.10 0.38 3.86
N SER A 30 -5.14 0.44 2.93
CA SER A 30 -4.80 -0.68 2.04
C SER A 30 -3.38 -1.21 2.23
N ALA A 31 -2.72 -0.83 3.31
CA ALA A 31 -1.50 -1.47 3.82
C ALA A 31 -1.85 -2.66 4.73
N THR A 32 -0.84 -3.31 5.30
CA THR A 32 -1.05 -4.36 6.32
C THR A 32 -1.62 -3.76 7.60
N ILE A 33 -2.38 -4.54 8.37
CA ILE A 33 -3.02 -4.04 9.59
C ILE A 33 -1.99 -3.56 10.62
N GLU A 34 -0.82 -4.20 10.64
CA GLU A 34 0.32 -3.86 11.50
C GLU A 34 0.88 -2.46 11.19
N TRP A 35 0.59 -1.91 10.01
CA TRP A 35 0.94 -0.53 9.67
C TRP A 35 -0.25 0.42 9.79
N CYS A 36 -1.44 -0.01 9.36
CA CYS A 36 -2.65 0.80 9.46
C CYS A 36 -2.95 1.25 10.90
N GLN A 37 -2.76 0.35 11.89
CA GLN A 37 -3.00 0.66 13.29
C GLN A 37 -2.01 1.68 13.88
N PRO A 38 -0.68 1.59 13.70
CA PRO A 38 0.25 2.63 14.14
C PRO A 38 -0.02 4.00 13.52
N ILE A 39 -0.33 4.07 12.23
CA ILE A 39 -0.73 5.31 11.56
C ILE A 39 -1.97 5.92 12.22
N ALA A 40 -3.02 5.12 12.44
CA ALA A 40 -4.25 5.58 13.09
C ALA A 40 -3.96 6.10 14.52
N ARG A 41 -3.28 5.29 15.34
CA ARG A 41 -2.93 5.66 16.73
C ARG A 41 -1.98 6.86 16.80
N GLY A 42 -1.03 6.97 15.87
CA GLY A 42 -0.12 8.12 15.81
C GLY A 42 -0.86 9.42 15.61
N PHE A 43 -1.80 9.43 14.66
CA PHE A 43 -2.65 10.59 14.40
C PHE A 43 -3.56 10.92 15.58
N GLU A 44 -4.18 9.91 16.21
CA GLU A 44 -4.99 10.11 17.42
C GLU A 44 -4.20 10.72 18.58
N ARG A 45 -2.99 10.20 18.85
CA ARG A 45 -2.10 10.71 19.91
C ARG A 45 -1.76 12.19 19.73
N GLU A 46 -1.45 12.58 18.48
CA GLU A 46 -0.99 13.94 18.20
C GLU A 46 -2.13 14.96 18.09
N THR A 47 -3.29 14.51 17.64
CA THR A 47 -4.37 15.44 17.30
C THR A 47 -5.57 15.39 18.23
N GLY A 48 -5.75 14.30 18.97
CA GLY A 48 -6.96 14.00 19.73
C GLY A 48 -8.17 13.60 18.85
N ILE A 49 -8.02 13.55 17.54
CA ILE A 49 -9.08 13.14 16.60
C ILE A 49 -9.18 11.62 16.60
N ARG A 50 -10.35 11.05 16.92
CA ARG A 50 -10.57 9.61 16.90
C ARG A 50 -10.58 9.06 15.47
N VAL A 51 -9.94 7.90 15.25
CA VAL A 51 -9.87 7.25 13.95
C VAL A 51 -10.67 5.95 13.95
N THR A 52 -11.64 5.86 13.05
CA THR A 52 -12.30 4.59 12.70
C THR A 52 -11.57 4.00 11.52
N LEU A 53 -10.96 2.83 11.69
CA LEU A 53 -10.12 2.17 10.70
C LEU A 53 -10.88 1.06 9.98
N ALA A 54 -10.87 1.08 8.64
CA ALA A 54 -11.28 -0.06 7.81
C ALA A 54 -10.14 -0.47 6.88
N GLN A 55 -9.75 -1.76 6.94
CA GLN A 55 -8.64 -2.30 6.15
C GLN A 55 -9.16 -3.24 5.06
N LYS A 56 -8.69 -3.03 3.81
CA LYS A 56 -8.93 -3.89 2.64
C LYS A 56 -7.74 -3.81 1.68
N SER A 57 -7.56 -4.83 0.85
CA SER A 57 -6.60 -4.75 -0.26
C SER A 57 -7.01 -3.67 -1.27
N THR A 58 -6.04 -3.16 -2.05
CA THR A 58 -6.21 -1.93 -2.83
C THR A 58 -7.31 -2.02 -3.89
N GLY A 59 -7.41 -3.18 -4.56
CA GLY A 59 -8.48 -3.40 -5.57
C GLY A 59 -9.86 -3.48 -4.93
N GLU A 60 -9.98 -4.10 -3.76
CA GLU A 60 -11.24 -4.17 -3.01
C GLU A 60 -11.66 -2.80 -2.47
N MET A 61 -10.70 -1.98 -2.04
CA MET A 61 -10.99 -0.64 -1.58
C MET A 61 -11.48 0.26 -2.73
N LEU A 62 -10.89 0.17 -3.91
CA LEU A 62 -11.39 0.85 -5.11
C LEU A 62 -12.85 0.43 -5.43
N ALA A 63 -13.14 -0.86 -5.34
CA ALA A 63 -14.51 -1.35 -5.54
C ALA A 63 -15.49 -0.80 -4.48
N GLN A 64 -15.05 -0.69 -3.23
CA GLN A 64 -15.84 -0.07 -2.17
C GLN A 64 -16.10 1.41 -2.44
N LEU A 65 -15.09 2.19 -2.83
CA LEU A 65 -15.25 3.61 -3.16
C LEU A 65 -16.26 3.82 -4.30
N ARG A 66 -16.22 2.96 -5.33
CA ARG A 66 -17.23 2.98 -6.41
C ARG A 66 -18.64 2.72 -5.90
N ALA A 67 -18.80 1.72 -5.02
CA ALA A 67 -20.10 1.39 -4.43
C ALA A 67 -20.63 2.52 -3.52
N GLU A 68 -19.74 3.25 -2.87
CA GLU A 68 -20.07 4.35 -1.96
C GLU A 68 -20.08 5.74 -2.62
N ALA A 69 -19.85 5.85 -3.94
CA ALA A 69 -19.66 7.12 -4.65
C ALA A 69 -20.77 8.17 -4.40
N ARG A 70 -22.03 7.73 -4.20
CA ARG A 70 -23.17 8.61 -3.90
C ARG A 70 -23.33 8.96 -2.42
N ASN A 71 -22.69 8.20 -1.53
CA ASN A 71 -22.78 8.37 -0.08
C ASN A 71 -21.48 7.87 0.57
N PRO A 72 -20.37 8.61 0.43
CA PRO A 72 -19.07 8.24 0.97
C PRO A 72 -19.11 8.05 2.48
N ARG A 73 -18.44 7.01 2.96
CA ARG A 73 -18.30 6.71 4.38
C ARG A 73 -16.88 6.91 4.88
N GLY A 74 -15.87 6.74 4.00
CA GLY A 74 -14.48 7.04 4.27
C GLY A 74 -14.18 8.53 4.10
N ASP A 75 -13.17 9.02 4.79
CA ASP A 75 -12.67 10.39 4.66
C ASP A 75 -11.32 10.42 3.94
N VAL A 76 -10.42 9.50 4.28
CA VAL A 76 -9.10 9.34 3.66
C VAL A 76 -8.90 7.89 3.29
N TRP A 77 -8.30 7.65 2.14
CA TRP A 77 -7.74 6.37 1.75
C TRP A 77 -6.22 6.44 1.78
N TRP A 78 -5.59 5.65 2.64
CA TRP A 78 -4.15 5.62 2.86
C TRP A 78 -3.54 4.25 2.59
N GLY A 79 -2.39 4.25 1.90
CA GLY A 79 -1.60 3.05 1.63
C GLY A 79 -2.16 2.16 0.52
N GLY A 80 -1.38 1.15 0.18
CA GLY A 80 -1.59 0.31 -1.00
C GLY A 80 -1.04 0.93 -2.27
N THR A 81 -1.04 0.17 -3.37
CA THR A 81 -0.44 0.60 -4.65
C THR A 81 -1.17 1.78 -5.29
N GLY A 82 -0.44 2.62 -6.01
CA GLY A 82 -0.95 3.86 -6.57
C GLY A 82 -1.92 3.72 -7.73
N ASP A 83 -1.82 2.65 -8.53
CA ASP A 83 -2.68 2.49 -9.71
C ASP A 83 -4.17 2.57 -9.40
N PRO A 84 -4.71 1.89 -8.36
CA PRO A 84 -6.11 2.07 -7.98
C PRO A 84 -6.46 3.46 -7.44
N HIS A 85 -5.49 4.17 -6.82
CA HIS A 85 -5.69 5.56 -6.40
C HIS A 85 -5.78 6.50 -7.61
N VAL A 86 -4.93 6.30 -8.62
CA VAL A 86 -4.99 7.05 -9.90
C VAL A 86 -6.34 6.81 -10.57
N ALA A 87 -6.77 5.55 -10.68
CA ALA A 87 -8.08 5.20 -11.24
C ALA A 87 -9.23 5.87 -10.46
N ALA A 88 -9.17 5.89 -9.13
CA ALA A 88 -10.16 6.58 -8.30
C ALA A 88 -10.19 8.09 -8.57
N GLY A 89 -9.02 8.70 -8.79
CA GLY A 89 -8.89 10.11 -9.19
C GLY A 89 -9.57 10.42 -10.51
N GLU A 90 -9.30 9.63 -11.55
CA GLU A 90 -9.94 9.76 -12.87
C GLU A 90 -11.45 9.56 -12.82
N GLU A 91 -11.93 8.63 -11.99
CA GLU A 91 -13.36 8.37 -11.80
C GLU A 91 -14.05 9.42 -10.91
N GLY A 92 -13.31 10.42 -10.43
CA GLY A 92 -13.84 11.48 -9.59
C GLY A 92 -14.26 11.01 -8.20
N LEU A 93 -13.69 9.92 -7.70
CA LEU A 93 -13.93 9.36 -6.36
C LEU A 93 -13.05 9.99 -5.29
N THR A 94 -11.99 10.69 -5.69
CA THR A 94 -11.08 11.42 -4.79
C THR A 94 -11.07 12.90 -5.11
N GLN A 95 -10.67 13.70 -4.12
CA GLN A 95 -10.66 15.15 -4.20
C GLN A 95 -9.22 15.66 -4.29
N ALA A 96 -8.99 16.65 -5.14
CA ALA A 96 -7.72 17.35 -5.19
C ALA A 96 -7.45 18.09 -3.86
N TYR A 97 -6.22 17.97 -3.38
CA TYR A 97 -5.74 18.70 -2.21
C TYR A 97 -4.24 18.95 -2.31
N GLU A 98 -3.85 20.16 -1.93
CA GLU A 98 -2.44 20.57 -1.86
C GLU A 98 -2.03 20.77 -0.40
N SER A 99 -1.01 20.02 0.03
CA SER A 99 -0.36 20.23 1.31
C SER A 99 0.96 20.97 1.08
N PRO A 100 1.34 21.96 1.92
CA PRO A 100 2.65 22.59 1.87
C PRO A 100 3.83 21.60 1.95
N ARG A 101 3.57 20.38 2.47
CA ARG A 101 4.58 19.32 2.58
C ARG A 101 4.88 18.59 1.27
N ILE A 102 4.15 18.84 0.18
CA ILE A 102 4.44 18.23 -1.13
C ILE A 102 5.90 18.52 -1.53
N ALA A 103 6.40 19.73 -1.29
CA ALA A 103 7.77 20.12 -1.58
C ALA A 103 8.84 19.37 -0.75
N GLU A 104 8.46 18.71 0.36
CA GLU A 104 9.37 17.92 1.20
C GLU A 104 9.56 16.49 0.67
N LEU A 105 8.74 16.04 -0.30
CA LEU A 105 8.69 14.66 -0.76
C LEU A 105 9.75 14.36 -1.83
N HIS A 106 10.06 13.07 -2.01
CA HIS A 106 10.81 12.59 -3.17
C HIS A 106 10.09 12.89 -4.48
N GLU A 107 10.84 13.02 -5.57
CA GLU A 107 10.33 13.38 -6.90
C GLU A 107 9.23 12.43 -7.39
N TRP A 108 9.35 11.12 -7.17
CA TRP A 108 8.34 10.14 -7.57
C TRP A 108 6.97 10.38 -6.89
N ALA A 109 6.96 10.84 -5.64
CA ALA A 109 5.71 11.16 -4.92
C ALA A 109 5.10 12.48 -5.38
N GLN A 110 5.94 13.48 -5.66
CA GLN A 110 5.52 14.76 -6.24
C GLN A 110 5.01 14.58 -7.68
N ALA A 111 5.67 13.75 -8.48
CA ALA A 111 5.26 13.45 -9.85
C ALA A 111 3.86 12.82 -9.90
N GLN A 112 3.58 11.86 -9.03
CA GLN A 112 2.25 11.26 -8.93
C GLN A 112 1.18 12.31 -8.54
N TRP A 113 1.50 13.19 -7.58
CA TRP A 113 0.59 14.27 -7.19
C TRP A 113 0.29 15.22 -8.35
N ARG A 114 1.32 15.62 -9.13
CA ARG A 114 1.13 16.45 -10.32
C ARG A 114 0.33 15.76 -11.42
N GLN A 115 0.66 14.50 -11.75
CA GLN A 115 -0.02 13.70 -12.77
C GLN A 115 -1.51 13.50 -12.48
N THR A 116 -1.89 13.46 -11.21
CA THR A 116 -3.27 13.27 -10.77
C THR A 116 -3.97 14.59 -10.41
N GLU A 117 -3.39 15.73 -10.77
CA GLU A 117 -3.93 17.06 -10.45
C GLU A 117 -4.25 17.20 -8.94
N GLY A 118 -3.37 16.67 -8.09
CA GLY A 118 -3.52 16.72 -6.65
C GLY A 118 -4.49 15.70 -6.03
N ARG A 119 -5.03 14.76 -6.82
CA ARG A 119 -6.03 13.80 -6.33
C ARG A 119 -5.44 12.63 -5.57
N THR A 120 -4.16 12.34 -5.77
CA THR A 120 -3.41 11.34 -5.01
C THR A 120 -1.95 11.71 -4.85
N VAL A 121 -1.30 11.26 -3.78
CA VAL A 121 0.11 11.52 -3.48
C VAL A 121 0.79 10.25 -3.01
N GLY A 122 2.05 10.07 -3.36
CA GLY A 122 2.88 8.99 -2.85
C GLY A 122 3.23 9.19 -1.37
N VAL A 123 3.18 8.12 -0.59
CA VAL A 123 3.56 8.11 0.83
C VAL A 123 4.70 7.16 1.14
N TYR A 124 4.93 6.16 0.30
CA TYR A 124 6.09 5.26 0.31
C TYR A 124 6.28 4.61 -1.06
N ALA A 125 7.42 3.95 -1.28
CA ALA A 125 7.68 3.20 -2.49
C ALA A 125 8.48 1.91 -2.22
N SER A 126 8.36 0.93 -3.10
CA SER A 126 9.14 -0.31 -3.07
C SER A 126 9.18 -1.02 -4.41
N VAL A 127 10.17 -1.88 -4.59
CA VAL A 127 10.44 -2.62 -5.83
C VAL A 127 9.69 -3.94 -5.84
N LEU A 128 9.10 -4.29 -6.98
CA LEU A 128 8.52 -5.62 -7.22
C LEU A 128 9.65 -6.66 -7.42
N GLY A 129 9.45 -7.87 -6.90
CA GLY A 129 10.42 -8.95 -7.07
C GLY A 129 9.92 -10.28 -6.53
N PHE A 130 10.85 -11.11 -6.11
CA PHE A 130 10.58 -12.45 -5.61
C PHE A 130 10.96 -12.57 -4.14
N GLY A 131 10.12 -13.25 -3.37
CA GLY A 131 10.46 -13.75 -2.06
C GLY A 131 10.54 -15.28 -2.08
N PHE A 132 11.46 -15.87 -1.34
CA PHE A 132 11.62 -17.32 -1.32
C PHE A 132 12.09 -17.84 0.03
N ASN A 133 11.63 -19.05 0.40
CA ASN A 133 12.04 -19.71 1.61
C ASN A 133 13.35 -20.47 1.37
N THR A 134 14.45 -20.01 2.00
CA THR A 134 15.80 -20.55 1.78
C THR A 134 15.95 -22.00 2.23
N GLU A 135 15.25 -22.40 3.30
CA GLU A 135 15.25 -23.79 3.78
C GLU A 135 14.46 -24.72 2.87
N LEU A 136 13.29 -24.26 2.37
CA LEU A 136 12.52 -25.03 1.39
C LEU A 136 13.26 -25.21 0.09
N LEU A 137 13.93 -24.16 -0.41
CA LEU A 137 14.74 -24.26 -1.62
C LEU A 137 15.85 -25.32 -1.44
N THR A 138 16.57 -25.27 -0.32
CA THR A 138 17.63 -26.26 -0.01
C THR A 138 17.05 -27.66 0.09
N ARG A 139 15.98 -27.86 0.85
CA ARG A 139 15.34 -29.17 1.08
C ARG A 139 14.80 -29.79 -0.20
N LYS A 140 14.26 -28.98 -1.12
CA LYS A 140 13.72 -29.42 -2.41
C LYS A 140 14.73 -29.41 -3.54
N ASN A 141 15.98 -29.03 -3.26
CA ASN A 141 17.04 -28.82 -4.25
C ASN A 141 16.63 -27.89 -5.39
N LEU A 142 15.94 -26.78 -5.02
CA LEU A 142 15.50 -25.74 -5.96
C LEU A 142 16.50 -24.58 -5.96
N PRO A 143 16.89 -24.04 -7.12
CA PRO A 143 17.71 -22.81 -7.17
C PRO A 143 16.87 -21.60 -6.70
N ALA A 144 17.53 -20.55 -6.20
CA ALA A 144 16.85 -19.27 -5.99
C ALA A 144 16.58 -18.58 -7.33
N PRO A 145 15.37 -18.01 -7.56
CA PRO A 145 15.08 -17.30 -8.80
C PRO A 145 15.85 -15.98 -8.86
N ALA A 146 16.42 -15.66 -10.03
CA ALA A 146 17.10 -14.40 -10.28
C ALA A 146 16.41 -13.56 -11.37
N CYS A 147 15.68 -14.20 -12.28
CA CYS A 147 15.07 -13.58 -13.45
C CYS A 147 13.59 -13.98 -13.56
N TRP A 148 12.76 -13.15 -14.25
CA TRP A 148 11.36 -13.50 -14.51
C TRP A 148 11.24 -14.85 -15.19
N THR A 149 12.10 -15.11 -16.18
CA THR A 149 12.10 -16.36 -16.94
C THR A 149 12.39 -17.60 -16.09
N ASP A 150 13.10 -17.47 -14.97
CA ASP A 150 13.34 -18.58 -14.03
C ASP A 150 12.03 -19.14 -13.45
N LEU A 151 11.00 -18.29 -13.25
CA LEU A 151 9.72 -18.71 -12.70
C LEU A 151 8.96 -19.73 -13.57
N LEU A 152 9.38 -19.88 -14.82
CA LEU A 152 8.82 -20.86 -15.76
C LEU A 152 9.52 -22.21 -15.74
N ARG A 153 10.53 -22.42 -14.89
CA ARG A 153 11.23 -23.71 -14.75
C ARG A 153 10.26 -24.78 -14.26
N PRO A 154 10.34 -26.00 -14.84
CA PRO A 154 9.45 -27.10 -14.44
C PRO A 154 9.52 -27.45 -12.94
N GLU A 155 10.68 -27.24 -12.32
CA GLU A 155 10.94 -27.53 -10.91
C GLU A 155 10.10 -26.63 -9.96
N TYR A 156 9.64 -25.47 -10.45
CA TYR A 156 8.78 -24.56 -9.66
C TYR A 156 7.28 -24.83 -9.82
N ARG A 157 6.92 -25.90 -10.54
CA ARG A 157 5.50 -26.23 -10.72
C ARG A 157 4.79 -26.44 -9.39
N GLY A 158 3.76 -25.59 -9.13
CA GLY A 158 3.02 -25.62 -7.87
C GLY A 158 3.77 -25.09 -6.64
N GLU A 159 4.90 -24.41 -6.84
CA GLU A 159 5.76 -23.89 -5.75
C GLU A 159 5.69 -22.37 -5.61
N ILE A 160 4.87 -21.67 -6.40
CA ILE A 160 4.80 -20.21 -6.44
C ILE A 160 3.43 -19.73 -5.96
N GLN A 161 3.40 -18.64 -5.20
CA GLN A 161 2.20 -17.87 -4.95
C GLN A 161 2.31 -16.45 -5.52
N MET A 162 1.19 -15.96 -6.05
CA MET A 162 0.98 -14.59 -6.45
C MET A 162 -0.45 -14.19 -6.05
N ALA A 163 -0.66 -12.97 -5.59
CA ALA A 163 -2.01 -12.54 -5.24
C ALA A 163 -2.93 -12.46 -6.47
N ASN A 164 -4.25 -12.41 -6.24
CA ASN A 164 -5.22 -12.24 -7.32
C ASN A 164 -5.20 -10.78 -7.82
N PRO A 165 -5.01 -10.54 -9.13
CA PRO A 165 -4.91 -9.18 -9.68
C PRO A 165 -6.17 -8.32 -9.54
N ASN A 166 -7.34 -8.95 -9.44
CA ASN A 166 -8.60 -8.21 -9.26
C ASN A 166 -8.70 -7.59 -7.86
N SER A 167 -8.18 -8.26 -6.83
CA SER A 167 -8.23 -7.77 -5.45
C SER A 167 -6.96 -7.04 -5.03
N SER A 168 -5.79 -7.43 -5.55
CA SER A 168 -4.48 -6.94 -5.15
C SER A 168 -3.86 -6.01 -6.19
N GLY A 169 -3.50 -4.80 -5.77
CA GLY A 169 -2.70 -3.91 -6.60
C GLY A 169 -1.29 -4.44 -6.87
N THR A 170 -0.67 -5.17 -5.92
CA THR A 170 0.63 -5.83 -6.13
C THR A 170 0.60 -6.75 -7.35
N ALA A 171 -0.42 -7.60 -7.44
CA ALA A 171 -0.55 -8.53 -8.55
C ALA A 171 -0.93 -7.83 -9.88
N TYR A 172 -1.65 -6.72 -9.82
CA TYR A 172 -1.88 -5.89 -11.00
C TYR A 172 -0.57 -5.28 -11.51
N ILE A 173 0.31 -4.80 -10.63
CA ILE A 173 1.63 -4.29 -11.01
C ILE A 173 2.48 -5.39 -11.68
N VAL A 174 2.34 -6.68 -11.29
CA VAL A 174 2.98 -7.78 -12.03
C VAL A 174 2.55 -7.80 -13.49
N ILE A 175 1.24 -7.75 -13.77
CA ILE A 175 0.72 -7.71 -15.14
C ILE A 175 1.26 -6.49 -15.89
N ALA A 176 1.12 -5.31 -15.29
CA ALA A 176 1.57 -4.04 -15.89
C ALA A 176 3.08 -4.03 -16.17
N THR A 177 3.90 -4.56 -15.25
CA THR A 177 5.35 -4.70 -15.43
C THR A 177 5.69 -5.58 -16.62
N LEU A 178 5.11 -6.78 -16.69
CA LEU A 178 5.39 -7.72 -17.79
C LEU A 178 4.92 -7.16 -19.14
N VAL A 179 3.76 -6.51 -19.18
CA VAL A 179 3.23 -5.86 -20.40
C VAL A 179 4.19 -4.75 -20.89
N GLN A 180 4.73 -3.95 -19.99
CA GLN A 180 5.68 -2.90 -20.35
C GLN A 180 7.02 -3.46 -20.82
N MET A 181 7.51 -4.51 -20.18
CA MET A 181 8.83 -5.09 -20.48
C MET A 181 8.87 -5.86 -21.80
N MET A 182 7.84 -6.61 -22.11
CA MET A 182 7.89 -7.57 -23.23
C MET A 182 6.78 -7.38 -24.26
N GLY A 183 5.88 -6.41 -24.08
CA GLY A 183 4.67 -6.23 -24.89
C GLY A 183 3.51 -7.09 -24.38
N GLU A 184 2.29 -6.74 -24.80
CA GLU A 184 1.09 -7.29 -24.16
C GLU A 184 0.89 -8.79 -24.45
N ASP A 185 0.96 -9.21 -25.71
CA ASP A 185 0.72 -10.62 -26.06
C ASP A 185 1.79 -11.57 -25.49
N PRO A 186 3.10 -11.26 -25.58
CA PRO A 186 4.13 -12.03 -24.89
C PRO A 186 3.97 -12.07 -23.37
N ALA A 187 3.53 -10.96 -22.74
CA ALA A 187 3.29 -10.93 -21.30
C ALA A 187 2.14 -11.88 -20.90
N PHE A 188 1.06 -11.92 -21.67
CA PHE A 188 -0.05 -12.83 -21.38
C PHE A 188 0.30 -14.28 -21.70
N GLU A 189 1.16 -14.55 -22.70
CA GLU A 189 1.73 -15.90 -22.91
C GLU A 189 2.58 -16.32 -21.71
N PHE A 190 3.45 -15.43 -21.20
CA PHE A 190 4.23 -15.68 -20.01
C PHE A 190 3.32 -15.98 -18.79
N LEU A 191 2.27 -15.18 -18.57
CA LEU A 191 1.31 -15.35 -17.47
C LEU A 191 0.55 -16.68 -17.56
N ARG A 192 0.15 -17.13 -18.77
CA ARG A 192 -0.48 -18.45 -18.97
C ARG A 192 0.48 -19.59 -18.58
N ARG A 193 1.73 -19.49 -18.96
CA ARG A 193 2.76 -20.47 -18.58
C ARG A 193 3.03 -20.45 -17.09
N LEU A 194 3.16 -19.26 -16.50
CA LEU A 194 3.38 -19.05 -15.06
C LEU A 194 2.22 -19.62 -14.23
N HIS A 195 0.98 -19.56 -14.73
CA HIS A 195 -0.21 -20.08 -14.05
C HIS A 195 -0.05 -21.54 -13.63
N GLY A 196 0.61 -22.36 -14.44
CA GLY A 196 0.92 -23.76 -14.13
C GLY A 196 1.87 -23.95 -12.94
N SER A 197 2.62 -22.92 -12.57
CA SER A 197 3.51 -22.91 -11.40
C SER A 197 2.88 -22.30 -10.15
N ILE A 198 1.72 -21.64 -10.31
CA ILE A 198 1.02 -20.98 -9.20
C ILE A 198 0.14 -21.99 -8.46
N ASN A 199 0.37 -22.16 -7.15
CA ASN A 199 -0.47 -23.02 -6.30
C ASN A 199 -1.66 -22.27 -5.70
N ALA A 200 -1.58 -20.95 -5.49
CA ALA A 200 -2.68 -20.13 -4.98
C ALA A 200 -2.62 -18.68 -5.46
N TYR A 201 -3.80 -18.07 -5.58
CA TYR A 201 -4.00 -16.63 -5.80
C TYR A 201 -4.78 -16.01 -4.63
N PRO A 202 -4.12 -15.76 -3.47
CA PRO A 202 -4.79 -15.14 -2.33
C PRO A 202 -5.22 -13.70 -2.63
N ARG A 203 -6.16 -13.16 -1.84
CA ARG A 203 -6.72 -11.83 -2.06
C ARG A 203 -5.75 -10.70 -1.71
N SER A 204 -4.95 -10.87 -0.65
CA SER A 204 -3.98 -9.88 -0.17
C SER A 204 -2.65 -9.98 -0.91
N GLY A 205 -2.06 -8.83 -1.28
CA GLY A 205 -0.73 -8.75 -1.91
C GLY A 205 0.42 -9.25 -1.03
N THR A 206 0.24 -9.27 0.29
CA THR A 206 1.24 -9.75 1.26
C THR A 206 1.07 -11.22 1.64
N ALA A 207 -0.11 -11.82 1.40
CA ALA A 207 -0.34 -13.23 1.75
C ALA A 207 0.66 -14.21 1.11
N PRO A 208 1.12 -14.03 -0.13
CA PRO A 208 2.12 -14.93 -0.73
C PRO A 208 3.44 -14.96 0.04
N ILE A 209 3.95 -13.82 0.49
CA ILE A 209 5.22 -13.81 1.24
C ILE A 209 5.06 -14.36 2.66
N THR A 210 3.92 -14.15 3.28
CA THR A 210 3.61 -14.77 4.57
C THR A 210 3.54 -16.30 4.45
N ALA A 211 2.99 -16.84 3.36
CA ALA A 211 3.01 -18.27 3.07
C ALA A 211 4.44 -18.80 2.87
N VAL A 212 5.31 -18.03 2.18
CA VAL A 212 6.75 -18.34 2.07
C VAL A 212 7.42 -18.36 3.44
N ALA A 213 7.19 -17.36 4.28
CA ALA A 213 7.78 -17.29 5.61
C ALA A 213 7.40 -18.51 6.47
N ARG A 214 6.16 -18.97 6.38
CA ARG A 214 5.66 -20.15 7.09
C ARG A 214 6.06 -21.49 6.48
N GLY A 215 6.71 -21.49 5.31
CA GLY A 215 7.08 -22.72 4.61
C GLY A 215 5.92 -23.43 3.91
N GLU A 216 4.80 -22.74 3.65
CA GLU A 216 3.63 -23.27 2.95
C GLU A 216 3.84 -23.30 1.42
N THR A 217 4.73 -22.45 0.91
CA THR A 217 5.14 -22.38 -0.49
C THR A 217 6.60 -21.97 -0.58
N ALA A 218 7.30 -22.37 -1.66
CA ALA A 218 8.72 -22.07 -1.82
C ALA A 218 8.98 -20.63 -2.27
N LEU A 219 8.11 -20.09 -3.13
CA LEU A 219 8.31 -18.83 -3.84
C LEU A 219 7.07 -17.93 -3.77
N SER A 220 7.29 -16.63 -3.82
CA SER A 220 6.24 -15.64 -4.01
C SER A 220 6.67 -14.54 -4.99
N ILE A 221 5.70 -13.99 -5.71
CA ILE A 221 5.87 -12.72 -6.43
C ILE A 221 5.22 -11.64 -5.56
N SER A 222 6.05 -10.72 -5.06
CA SER A 222 5.65 -9.69 -4.08
C SER A 222 6.62 -8.50 -4.14
N PHE A 223 6.40 -7.47 -3.32
CA PHE A 223 7.41 -6.43 -3.14
C PHE A 223 8.54 -6.94 -2.25
N VAL A 224 9.79 -6.62 -2.61
CA VAL A 224 10.97 -7.14 -1.92
C VAL A 224 11.09 -6.67 -0.47
N HIS A 225 10.50 -5.54 -0.10
CA HIS A 225 10.47 -5.11 1.30
C HIS A 225 9.71 -6.10 2.20
N ASN A 226 8.63 -6.72 1.70
CA ASN A 226 7.88 -7.72 2.48
C ASN A 226 8.78 -8.93 2.83
N ALA A 227 9.60 -9.39 1.89
CA ALA A 227 10.56 -10.46 2.14
C ALA A 227 11.66 -10.04 3.13
N ALA A 228 12.13 -8.78 3.03
CA ALA A 228 13.09 -8.22 3.99
C ALA A 228 12.50 -8.09 5.40
N GLU A 229 11.23 -7.72 5.54
CA GLU A 229 10.49 -7.66 6.79
C GLU A 229 10.34 -9.04 7.45
N GLU A 230 9.95 -10.07 6.68
CA GLU A 230 9.86 -11.45 7.18
C GLU A 230 11.24 -11.98 7.62
N ARG A 231 12.30 -11.67 6.86
CA ARG A 231 13.67 -12.01 7.27
C ARG A 231 14.08 -11.30 8.56
N ALA A 232 13.77 -10.02 8.70
CA ALA A 232 14.04 -9.26 9.92
C ALA A 232 13.24 -9.78 11.13
N ALA A 233 12.09 -10.43 10.88
CA ALA A 233 11.31 -11.13 11.89
C ALA A 233 11.85 -12.53 12.24
N GLY A 234 12.96 -12.98 11.60
CA GLY A 234 13.65 -14.23 11.89
C GLY A 234 13.23 -15.43 11.02
N PHE A 235 12.40 -15.21 10.00
CA PHE A 235 12.03 -16.28 9.08
C PHE A 235 13.14 -16.53 8.04
N PRO A 236 13.27 -17.78 7.51
CA PRO A 236 14.27 -18.14 6.52
C PRO A 236 13.87 -17.65 5.12
N VAL A 237 13.74 -16.33 4.96
CA VAL A 237 13.27 -15.70 3.73
C VAL A 237 14.40 -14.92 3.06
N GLY A 238 14.64 -15.24 1.79
CA GLY A 238 15.45 -14.46 0.87
C GLY A 238 14.59 -13.68 -0.13
N HIS A 239 15.21 -12.76 -0.86
CA HIS A 239 14.55 -12.05 -1.95
C HIS A 239 15.49 -11.80 -3.13
N ALA A 240 14.91 -11.55 -4.30
CA ALA A 240 15.62 -11.14 -5.49
C ALA A 240 14.81 -10.07 -6.26
N VAL A 241 15.53 -9.14 -6.87
CA VAL A 241 15.00 -8.22 -7.88
C VAL A 241 15.27 -8.88 -9.24
N PRO A 242 14.26 -9.01 -10.13
CA PRO A 242 14.44 -9.67 -11.44
C PRO A 242 15.55 -9.06 -12.29
N CYS A 243 16.40 -9.91 -12.84
CA CYS A 243 17.59 -9.52 -13.60
C CYS A 243 17.27 -8.75 -14.89
N GLU A 244 16.13 -9.00 -15.50
CA GLU A 244 15.67 -8.30 -16.71
C GLU A 244 15.21 -6.88 -16.41
N GLY A 245 14.92 -6.59 -15.14
CA GLY A 245 14.30 -5.36 -14.65
C GLY A 245 12.90 -5.63 -14.11
N THR A 246 12.33 -4.65 -13.44
CA THR A 246 11.04 -4.79 -12.79
C THR A 246 10.34 -3.46 -12.56
N GLY A 247 9.03 -3.52 -12.29
CA GLY A 247 8.25 -2.38 -11.84
C GLY A 247 8.42 -2.10 -10.35
N TYR A 248 7.71 -1.09 -9.90
CA TYR A 248 7.71 -0.68 -8.50
C TYR A 248 6.33 -0.16 -8.09
N GLU A 249 6.06 -0.10 -6.81
CA GLU A 249 4.88 0.59 -6.29
C GLU A 249 5.21 2.00 -5.84
N ILE A 250 4.24 2.90 -5.98
CA ILE A 250 4.10 4.10 -5.18
C ILE A 250 2.90 3.86 -4.27
N GLY A 251 3.16 3.56 -2.98
CA GLY A 251 2.08 3.50 -2.00
C GLY A 251 1.47 4.88 -1.83
N SER A 252 0.15 4.99 -1.89
CA SER A 252 -0.51 6.28 -2.13
C SER A 252 -1.50 6.68 -1.06
N MET A 253 -1.87 7.95 -1.05
CA MET A 253 -2.89 8.52 -0.19
C MET A 253 -3.79 9.47 -0.99
N SER A 254 -5.10 9.43 -0.70
CA SER A 254 -6.11 10.29 -1.34
C SER A 254 -7.15 10.73 -0.33
N ILE A 255 -7.65 11.97 -0.44
CA ILE A 255 -8.87 12.39 0.25
C ILE A 255 -10.06 11.91 -0.56
N ILE A 256 -11.02 11.26 0.08
CA ILE A 256 -12.23 10.75 -0.59
C ILE A 256 -13.16 11.92 -0.90
N LYS A 257 -13.68 11.99 -2.13
CA LYS A 257 -14.61 13.04 -2.52
C LYS A 257 -15.91 12.94 -1.73
N GLY A 258 -16.32 14.02 -1.14
CA GLY A 258 -17.51 14.05 -0.26
C GLY A 258 -17.23 13.50 1.13
N ALA A 259 -15.97 13.43 1.57
CA ALA A 259 -15.58 13.13 2.95
C ALA A 259 -16.40 13.95 3.95
N ARG A 260 -17.00 13.28 4.94
CA ARG A 260 -17.87 13.92 5.93
C ARG A 260 -17.10 14.73 6.95
N ASN A 261 -15.85 14.32 7.20
CA ASN A 261 -14.96 14.95 8.17
C ASN A 261 -13.78 15.64 7.45
N MET A 262 -14.09 16.53 6.49
CA MET A 262 -13.09 17.12 5.59
C MET A 262 -11.92 17.79 6.32
N ALA A 263 -12.19 18.55 7.40
CA ALA A 263 -11.12 19.20 8.18
C ALA A 263 -10.17 18.16 8.82
N ALA A 264 -10.71 17.06 9.34
CA ALA A 264 -9.91 15.96 9.88
C ALA A 264 -9.13 15.23 8.76
N ALA A 265 -9.73 15.04 7.58
CA ALA A 265 -9.10 14.45 6.42
C ALA A 265 -7.89 15.28 5.94
N GLN A 266 -8.03 16.58 5.81
CA GLN A 266 -6.94 17.49 5.44
C GLN A 266 -5.83 17.51 6.51
N ARG A 267 -6.20 17.50 7.78
CA ARG A 267 -5.25 17.44 8.89
C ARG A 267 -4.48 16.12 8.89
N PHE A 268 -5.15 14.99 8.64
CA PHE A 268 -4.51 13.69 8.49
C PHE A 268 -3.56 13.67 7.27
N TYR A 269 -4.01 14.18 6.14
CA TYR A 269 -3.21 14.25 4.91
C TYR A 269 -1.91 15.04 5.13
N HIS A 270 -2.02 16.22 5.75
CA HIS A 270 -0.87 17.04 6.08
C HIS A 270 0.07 16.36 7.07
N TRP A 271 -0.48 15.74 8.13
CA TRP A 271 0.27 15.02 9.15
C TRP A 271 1.00 13.80 8.57
N ALA A 272 0.32 12.96 7.80
CA ALA A 272 0.86 11.74 7.23
C ALA A 272 2.02 11.95 6.24
N LEU A 273 2.19 13.18 5.72
CA LEU A 273 3.31 13.56 4.87
C LEU A 273 4.51 14.13 5.67
N SER A 274 4.39 14.32 6.98
CA SER A 274 5.51 14.78 7.80
C SER A 274 6.59 13.71 7.97
N ALA A 275 7.84 14.13 8.10
CA ALA A 275 8.94 13.20 8.36
C ALA A 275 8.75 12.45 9.68
N GLU A 276 8.28 13.14 10.72
CA GLU A 276 8.03 12.60 12.05
C GLU A 276 6.97 11.50 12.02
N ALA A 277 5.83 11.74 11.34
CA ALA A 277 4.76 10.75 11.22
C ALA A 277 5.21 9.52 10.43
N GLN A 278 5.92 9.71 9.30
CA GLN A 278 6.40 8.62 8.48
C GLN A 278 7.48 7.80 9.21
N LEU A 279 8.43 8.46 9.88
CA LEU A 279 9.48 7.78 10.64
C LEU A 279 8.89 6.98 11.81
N THR A 280 8.08 7.63 12.65
CA THR A 280 7.48 6.99 13.84
C THR A 280 6.61 5.79 13.44
N ALA A 281 5.72 5.98 12.47
CA ALA A 281 4.82 4.91 12.05
C ALA A 281 5.56 3.76 11.37
N SER A 282 6.60 4.02 10.57
CA SER A 282 7.41 2.97 9.94
C SER A 282 8.21 2.18 10.97
N GLN A 283 8.78 2.86 11.99
CA GLN A 283 9.51 2.21 13.07
C GLN A 283 8.59 1.36 13.95
N GLU A 284 7.44 1.89 14.39
CA GLU A 284 6.44 1.14 15.18
C GLU A 284 5.94 -0.10 14.42
N ALA A 285 5.77 0.01 13.10
CA ALA A 285 5.30 -1.08 12.24
C ALA A 285 6.45 -1.95 11.68
N LYS A 286 7.71 -1.61 11.95
CA LYS A 286 8.93 -2.27 11.41
C LYS A 286 8.91 -2.37 9.89
N LYS A 287 8.56 -1.27 9.22
CA LYS A 287 8.42 -1.23 7.76
C LYS A 287 9.72 -0.85 7.06
N LEU A 288 9.97 -1.52 5.93
CA LEU A 288 11.22 -1.43 5.17
C LEU A 288 11.01 -0.83 3.75
N GLN A 289 9.95 -0.06 3.55
CA GLN A 289 9.77 0.73 2.33
C GLN A 289 10.58 2.05 2.38
N THR A 290 10.82 2.63 1.21
CA THR A 290 11.31 4.01 1.10
C THR A 290 10.16 4.97 1.38
N MET A 291 10.27 5.78 2.44
CA MET A 291 9.25 6.78 2.79
C MET A 291 9.28 7.97 1.82
N ALA A 292 8.13 8.61 1.62
CA ALA A 292 8.01 9.70 0.66
C ALA A 292 8.72 10.99 1.10
N ASN A 293 8.77 11.30 2.40
CA ASN A 293 9.45 12.49 2.89
C ASN A 293 10.97 12.29 2.85
N ARG A 294 11.69 13.16 2.14
CA ARG A 294 13.15 13.08 1.91
C ARG A 294 14.00 13.14 3.19
N ARG A 295 13.42 13.61 4.31
CA ARG A 295 14.11 13.68 5.60
C ARG A 295 14.04 12.36 6.39
N VAL A 296 13.26 11.37 5.91
CA VAL A 296 13.22 10.04 6.53
C VAL A 296 14.33 9.20 5.94
N PRO A 297 15.30 8.75 6.75
CA PRO A 297 16.38 7.90 6.26
C PRO A 297 15.84 6.52 5.86
N LEU A 298 16.54 5.88 4.93
CA LEU A 298 16.28 4.48 4.62
C LEU A 298 16.60 3.63 5.86
N THR A 299 15.65 2.78 6.26
CA THR A 299 15.83 1.90 7.41
C THR A 299 16.87 0.81 7.09
N ASP A 300 17.69 0.43 8.07
CA ASP A 300 18.67 -0.64 7.93
C ASP A 300 17.98 -1.95 7.48
N GLY A 301 18.55 -2.59 6.46
CA GLY A 301 17.99 -3.79 5.86
C GLY A 301 16.87 -3.55 4.83
N ALA A 302 16.45 -2.29 4.63
CA ALA A 302 15.49 -1.95 3.59
C ALA A 302 16.11 -2.10 2.20
N PRO A 303 15.36 -2.66 1.23
CA PRO A 303 15.81 -2.71 -0.17
C PRO A 303 16.02 -1.30 -0.72
N ASN A 304 17.19 -1.07 -1.31
CA ASN A 304 17.51 0.22 -1.90
C ASN A 304 17.01 0.29 -3.35
N MET A 305 16.01 1.12 -3.59
CA MET A 305 15.46 1.33 -4.93
C MET A 305 16.48 1.88 -5.93
N ALA A 306 17.48 2.67 -5.48
CA ALA A 306 18.47 3.27 -6.35
C ALA A 306 19.45 2.24 -6.98
N THR A 307 19.58 1.05 -6.39
CA THR A 307 20.42 -0.05 -6.90
C THR A 307 19.62 -1.10 -7.67
N ALA A 308 18.29 -1.03 -7.66
CA ALA A 308 17.41 -1.94 -8.36
C ALA A 308 17.30 -1.54 -9.85
N ARG A 309 17.24 -2.55 -10.75
CA ARG A 309 16.95 -2.32 -12.15
C ARG A 309 15.45 -2.10 -12.34
N ILE A 310 15.02 -0.85 -12.11
CA ILE A 310 13.61 -0.45 -12.26
C ILE A 310 13.39 -0.02 -13.72
N ILE A 311 12.27 -0.47 -14.32
CA ILE A 311 11.84 0.00 -15.64
C ILE A 311 11.28 1.42 -15.54
N ASP A 312 11.24 2.14 -16.67
CA ASP A 312 10.48 3.39 -16.76
C ASP A 312 8.98 3.08 -16.73
N TYR A 313 8.47 2.89 -15.49
CA TYR A 313 7.09 2.45 -15.27
C TYR A 313 6.10 3.58 -15.54
N ASP A 314 5.27 3.41 -16.57
CA ASP A 314 4.24 4.37 -16.98
C ASP A 314 3.03 4.33 -16.02
N ASN A 315 3.17 5.03 -14.89
CA ASN A 315 2.11 5.15 -13.88
C ASN A 315 0.83 5.81 -14.44
N ALA A 316 0.93 6.69 -15.42
CA ALA A 316 -0.23 7.35 -16.02
C ALA A 316 -1.06 6.35 -16.83
N ARG A 317 -0.43 5.62 -17.74
CA ARG A 317 -1.10 4.61 -18.57
C ARG A 317 -1.69 3.48 -17.74
N PHE A 318 -0.87 2.84 -16.89
CA PHE A 318 -1.29 1.64 -16.15
C PHE A 318 -2.13 1.95 -14.92
N GLY A 319 -2.08 3.18 -14.40
CA GLY A 319 -3.01 3.72 -13.42
C GLY A 319 -4.36 4.09 -14.01
N ALA A 320 -4.46 4.34 -15.33
CA ALA A 320 -5.70 4.71 -15.99
C ALA A 320 -6.78 3.63 -15.81
N SER A 321 -7.97 4.06 -15.41
CA SER A 321 -9.10 3.17 -15.07
C SER A 321 -9.51 2.26 -16.24
N ALA A 322 -9.48 2.77 -17.47
CA ALA A 322 -9.81 2.02 -18.66
C ALA A 322 -8.79 0.91 -18.94
N GLU A 323 -7.49 1.24 -18.88
CA GLU A 323 -6.40 0.28 -19.12
C GLU A 323 -6.39 -0.81 -18.04
N ARG A 324 -6.54 -0.42 -16.78
CA ARG A 324 -6.64 -1.36 -15.67
C ARG A 324 -7.81 -2.35 -15.86
N ARG A 325 -9.01 -1.87 -16.18
CA ARG A 325 -10.17 -2.75 -16.44
C ARG A 325 -9.92 -3.68 -17.62
N ARG A 326 -9.32 -3.19 -18.69
CA ARG A 326 -9.03 -3.95 -19.90
C ARG A 326 -8.06 -5.10 -19.63
N LEU A 327 -6.95 -4.82 -18.94
CA LEU A 327 -5.93 -5.83 -18.61
C LEU A 327 -6.47 -6.87 -17.61
N LEU A 328 -7.24 -6.46 -16.61
CA LEU A 328 -7.88 -7.39 -15.67
C LEU A 328 -8.90 -8.28 -16.36
N ALA A 329 -9.74 -7.74 -17.26
CA ALA A 329 -10.66 -8.54 -18.04
C ALA A 329 -9.96 -9.54 -18.98
N ARG A 330 -8.78 -9.16 -19.51
CA ARG A 330 -7.95 -10.07 -20.30
C ARG A 330 -7.38 -11.19 -19.42
N TRP A 331 -6.87 -10.83 -18.24
CA TRP A 331 -6.35 -11.81 -17.27
C TRP A 331 -7.43 -12.81 -16.86
N ASP A 332 -8.65 -12.36 -16.57
CA ASP A 332 -9.77 -13.24 -16.19
C ASP A 332 -10.07 -14.27 -17.27
N ARG A 333 -10.08 -13.85 -18.55
CA ARG A 333 -10.40 -14.74 -19.68
C ARG A 333 -9.26 -15.70 -20.03
N GLU A 334 -8.00 -15.21 -20.01
CA GLU A 334 -6.88 -15.91 -20.63
C GLU A 334 -5.98 -16.63 -19.62
N VAL A 335 -6.05 -16.26 -18.36
CA VAL A 335 -5.19 -16.82 -17.30
C VAL A 335 -6.03 -17.35 -16.15
N GLY A 336 -6.89 -16.51 -15.57
CA GLY A 336 -7.67 -16.85 -14.38
C GLY A 336 -8.69 -17.96 -14.60
N ALA A 337 -9.17 -18.14 -15.84
CA ALA A 337 -10.10 -19.21 -16.23
C ALA A 337 -9.42 -20.55 -16.55
N LEU A 338 -8.09 -20.60 -16.59
CA LEU A 338 -7.36 -21.86 -16.91
C LEU A 338 -7.47 -22.86 -15.73
N PRO A 339 -7.52 -24.17 -16.02
CA PRO A 339 -7.40 -25.18 -14.98
C PRO A 339 -5.98 -25.16 -14.39
N ARG A 340 -5.88 -25.52 -13.12
CA ARG A 340 -4.60 -25.66 -12.40
C ARG A 340 -4.10 -27.08 -12.42
#